data_b0a8683f9d08279a63c1458e492dc133
#
_entry.id   b0a8683f9d08279a63c1458e492dc133
#
_cell.length_a   1.000
_cell.length_b   1.000
_cell.length_c   1.000
_cell.angle_alpha   90.00
_cell.angle_beta   90.00
_cell.angle_gamma   90.00
#
_symmetry.space_group_name_H-M   'P 1'
#
loop_
_entity.id
_entity.type
_entity.pdbx_description
1 polymer ?
#
loop_
_entity_poly.entity_id
_entity_poly.type
_entity_poly.pdbx_seq_one_letter_code
_entity_poly.pdbx_strand_id
1 'polypeptide(L)'
;DSDIYVVEVVTSRSTRLTPHSGEHLYSANDWSPDGKKLLITSNAGNGYENVGLLDIANKKIDWLTQDKWEIQGGNFSPDGRTITWTANVDGDTDIYFHDLTSGKTEVLPLPPGVNALGGHENAFTRDGSRLLYIHNGPDAPADAWVYDLAGKRSRQVTQSLVAGVHSADMVEPYLAHYPSRDGKFQISAFVYLPHNLPPNHQSPAVVYVHGGPTSQTVNLFNRGIQYLVNQGYLVIAPNYRGSTGYGKEFQQANLFDMGGGDLQDVLAAADWIKRSAYVDPKKLVIMGGSYGGYMTMMAVTKAPEVWGAGVAIVPFVNYFTEVQNEDPVLREMDLATMGDPVKNKALWEDRSPIFFVDRIKAPLLILAGAHDPRCPQSEAQQVADAIKKRSGVVDLKIYEDEGHGFSRVPNQIDSWKRISDFLQAHVRPADCGCSLND
;
A
#
# COMPACT_ATOMS: atom_id res chain seq x y z
N ASP A 1 6.08 -4.29 -19.04
CA ASP A 1 5.98 -3.69 -20.38
C ASP A 1 4.56 -3.83 -20.91
N SER A 2 3.97 -2.73 -21.43
CA SER A 2 2.61 -2.73 -22.00
C SER A 2 2.49 -1.77 -23.18
N ASP A 3 1.54 -2.06 -24.08
CA ASP A 3 1.22 -1.25 -25.25
C ASP A 3 -0.27 -1.04 -25.42
N ILE A 4 -0.62 0.06 -26.09
CA ILE A 4 -1.99 0.35 -26.50
C ILE A 4 -2.21 -0.13 -27.94
N TYR A 5 -3.28 -0.89 -28.13
CA TYR A 5 -3.74 -1.35 -29.43
C TYR A 5 -5.16 -0.81 -29.69
N VAL A 6 -5.42 -0.42 -30.93
CA VAL A 6 -6.79 -0.18 -31.42
C VAL A 6 -7.19 -1.34 -32.32
N VAL A 7 -8.43 -1.84 -32.15
CA VAL A 7 -8.98 -2.91 -32.96
C VAL A 7 -10.19 -2.37 -33.73
N GLU A 8 -10.16 -2.48 -35.04
CA GLU A 8 -11.31 -2.20 -35.90
C GLU A 8 -12.32 -3.34 -35.79
N VAL A 9 -13.48 -3.08 -35.19
CA VAL A 9 -14.46 -4.12 -34.85
C VAL A 9 -14.94 -4.91 -36.08
N VAL A 10 -15.15 -4.23 -37.22
CA VAL A 10 -15.67 -4.87 -38.45
C VAL A 10 -14.65 -5.81 -39.10
N THR A 11 -13.39 -5.43 -39.13
CA THR A 11 -12.34 -6.16 -39.84
C THR A 11 -11.48 -7.03 -38.93
N SER A 12 -11.63 -6.86 -37.60
CA SER A 12 -10.75 -7.43 -36.57
C SER A 12 -9.26 -7.04 -36.72
N ARG A 13 -9.01 -5.99 -37.48
CA ARG A 13 -7.64 -5.51 -37.71
C ARG A 13 -7.15 -4.79 -36.44
N SER A 14 -6.06 -5.29 -35.86
CA SER A 14 -5.36 -4.68 -34.72
C SER A 14 -4.21 -3.78 -35.18
N THR A 15 -4.06 -2.65 -34.55
CA THR A 15 -2.96 -1.69 -34.80
C THR A 15 -2.34 -1.26 -33.50
N ARG A 16 -1.03 -1.50 -33.33
CA ARG A 16 -0.27 -1.00 -32.18
C ARG A 16 -0.07 0.50 -32.31
N LEU A 17 -0.47 1.25 -31.28
CA LEU A 17 -0.41 2.72 -31.24
C LEU A 17 0.87 3.24 -30.58
N THR A 18 1.45 2.48 -29.64
CA THR A 18 2.61 2.88 -28.82
C THR A 18 3.84 2.00 -29.08
N PRO A 19 4.36 1.91 -30.35
CA PRO A 19 5.58 1.15 -30.58
C PRO A 19 6.76 1.85 -29.91
N HIS A 20 7.49 1.14 -29.05
CA HIS A 20 8.63 1.67 -28.30
C HIS A 20 9.74 0.62 -28.12
N SER A 21 10.89 1.03 -27.64
CA SER A 21 11.99 0.20 -27.17
C SER A 21 12.18 0.44 -25.65
N GLY A 22 12.63 -0.58 -24.94
CA GLY A 22 12.76 -0.52 -23.48
C GLY A 22 11.47 -0.94 -22.78
N GLU A 23 11.50 -0.94 -21.47
CA GLU A 23 10.37 -1.33 -20.63
C GLU A 23 9.57 -0.11 -20.20
N HIS A 24 8.41 0.08 -20.78
CA HIS A 24 7.47 1.17 -20.47
C HIS A 24 6.06 0.62 -20.29
N LEU A 25 5.30 1.31 -19.47
CA LEU A 25 3.88 1.02 -19.26
C LEU A 25 3.05 2.06 -20.00
N TYR A 26 2.08 1.60 -20.76
CA TYR A 26 1.08 2.44 -21.42
C TYR A 26 -0.32 1.95 -21.08
N SER A 27 -1.18 2.84 -20.63
CA SER A 27 -2.59 2.59 -20.34
C SER A 27 -3.48 3.59 -21.08
N ALA A 28 -4.55 3.12 -21.69
CA ALA A 28 -5.57 3.97 -22.29
C ALA A 28 -6.64 4.27 -21.24
N ASN A 29 -6.95 5.55 -21.02
CA ASN A 29 -7.89 6.00 -20.01
C ASN A 29 -9.26 6.35 -20.60
N ASP A 30 -9.28 7.21 -21.66
CA ASP A 30 -10.54 7.66 -22.27
C ASP A 30 -10.34 8.09 -23.72
N TRP A 31 -11.42 8.07 -24.49
CA TRP A 31 -11.48 8.57 -25.87
C TRP A 31 -11.91 10.02 -25.91
N SER A 32 -11.25 10.82 -26.76
CA SER A 32 -11.82 12.12 -27.10
C SER A 32 -13.20 11.94 -27.76
N PRO A 33 -14.19 12.84 -27.51
CA PRO A 33 -15.53 12.70 -28.06
C PRO A 33 -15.59 12.64 -29.60
N ASP A 34 -14.58 13.17 -30.28
CA ASP A 34 -14.46 13.11 -31.76
C ASP A 34 -13.76 11.83 -32.25
N GLY A 35 -13.34 10.95 -31.34
CA GLY A 35 -12.68 9.67 -31.63
C GLY A 35 -11.28 9.76 -32.23
N LYS A 36 -10.63 10.94 -32.19
CA LYS A 36 -9.31 11.12 -32.82
C LYS A 36 -8.13 10.95 -31.87
N LYS A 37 -8.33 11.12 -30.58
CA LYS A 37 -7.29 11.05 -29.56
C LYS A 37 -7.70 10.11 -28.44
N LEU A 38 -6.68 9.54 -27.79
CA LEU A 38 -6.80 8.85 -26.51
C LEU A 38 -6.12 9.66 -25.42
N LEU A 39 -6.78 9.80 -24.29
CA LEU A 39 -6.12 10.17 -23.04
C LEU A 39 -5.40 8.92 -22.55
N ILE A 40 -4.11 9.03 -22.31
CA ILE A 40 -3.26 7.91 -21.90
C ILE A 40 -2.45 8.24 -20.65
N THR A 41 -2.05 7.20 -19.94
CA THR A 41 -1.06 7.25 -18.87
C THR A 41 0.16 6.43 -19.28
N SER A 42 1.38 6.93 -19.00
CA SER A 42 2.61 6.18 -19.24
C SER A 42 3.79 6.71 -18.44
N ASN A 43 4.71 5.82 -18.09
CA ASN A 43 5.99 6.14 -17.46
C ASN A 43 7.16 6.33 -18.44
N ALA A 44 6.89 6.37 -19.76
CA ALA A 44 7.89 6.45 -20.81
C ALA A 44 8.72 7.74 -20.85
N GLY A 45 8.23 8.82 -20.21
CA GLY A 45 8.91 10.13 -20.24
C GLY A 45 10.09 10.22 -19.27
N ASN A 46 9.80 10.08 -17.97
CA ASN A 46 10.76 10.33 -16.88
C ASN A 46 10.79 9.23 -15.82
N GLY A 47 10.14 8.09 -16.08
CA GLY A 47 10.04 6.98 -15.13
C GLY A 47 8.88 7.09 -14.14
N TYR A 48 8.13 8.22 -14.14
CA TYR A 48 6.87 8.39 -13.44
C TYR A 48 5.70 8.29 -14.40
N GLU A 49 4.57 7.77 -13.93
CA GLU A 49 3.35 7.80 -14.73
C GLU A 49 2.92 9.26 -14.95
N ASN A 50 2.73 9.60 -16.22
CA ASN A 50 2.31 10.92 -16.66
C ASN A 50 1.20 10.80 -17.71
N VAL A 51 0.39 11.83 -17.87
CA VAL A 51 -0.70 11.83 -18.85
C VAL A 51 -0.33 12.55 -20.13
N GLY A 52 -0.84 12.03 -21.23
CA GLY A 52 -0.69 12.61 -22.55
C GLY A 52 -1.90 12.34 -23.45
N LEU A 53 -1.96 13.07 -24.55
CA LEU A 53 -2.93 12.88 -25.61
C LEU A 53 -2.26 12.14 -26.78
N LEU A 54 -2.63 10.91 -27.02
CA LEU A 54 -2.17 10.09 -28.14
C LEU A 54 -3.08 10.32 -29.36
N ASP A 55 -2.54 10.88 -30.43
CA ASP A 55 -3.24 10.99 -31.72
C ASP A 55 -3.23 9.65 -32.45
N ILE A 56 -4.41 9.14 -32.80
CA ILE A 56 -4.58 7.82 -33.38
C ILE A 56 -4.02 7.71 -34.80
N ALA A 57 -4.11 8.78 -35.59
CA ALA A 57 -3.71 8.77 -36.99
C ALA A 57 -2.19 8.80 -37.16
N ASN A 58 -1.50 9.65 -36.41
CA ASN A 58 -0.04 9.82 -36.53
C ASN A 58 0.76 9.16 -35.40
N LYS A 59 0.07 8.61 -34.36
CA LYS A 59 0.66 7.95 -33.19
C LYS A 59 1.56 8.86 -32.33
N LYS A 60 1.40 10.16 -32.45
CA LYS A 60 2.15 11.14 -31.65
C LYS A 60 1.49 11.32 -30.29
N ILE A 61 2.31 11.39 -29.25
CA ILE A 61 1.87 11.70 -27.89
C ILE A 61 2.24 13.17 -27.59
N ASP A 62 1.25 13.97 -27.25
CA ASP A 62 1.42 15.31 -26.71
C ASP A 62 1.29 15.21 -25.19
N TRP A 63 2.42 15.25 -24.47
CA TRP A 63 2.47 15.14 -23.01
C TRP A 63 1.87 16.37 -22.37
N LEU A 64 0.97 16.17 -21.41
CA LEU A 64 0.30 17.23 -20.64
C LEU A 64 0.96 17.44 -19.28
N THR A 65 1.60 16.40 -18.74
CA THR A 65 2.34 16.45 -17.50
C THR A 65 3.75 15.86 -17.66
N GLN A 66 4.66 16.29 -16.80
CA GLN A 66 6.02 15.76 -16.64
C GLN A 66 6.39 15.90 -15.16
N ASP A 67 5.58 15.30 -14.30
CA ASP A 67 5.73 15.41 -12.86
C ASP A 67 6.65 14.32 -12.30
N LYS A 68 7.02 14.48 -11.03
CA LYS A 68 7.74 13.50 -10.21
C LYS A 68 6.79 12.75 -9.26
N TRP A 69 5.50 12.77 -9.54
CA TRP A 69 4.48 12.01 -8.87
C TRP A 69 3.73 11.14 -9.87
N GLU A 70 3.13 10.05 -9.39
CA GLU A 70 2.35 9.16 -10.26
C GLU A 70 1.02 9.84 -10.63
N ILE A 71 0.83 10.10 -11.90
CA ILE A 71 -0.37 10.74 -12.44
C ILE A 71 -1.14 9.73 -13.28
N GLN A 72 -2.41 9.55 -12.98
CA GLN A 72 -3.31 8.69 -13.74
C GLN A 72 -4.35 9.51 -14.48
N GLY A 73 -4.50 9.26 -15.78
CA GLY A 73 -5.53 9.89 -16.60
C GLY A 73 -6.93 9.51 -16.15
N GLY A 74 -7.84 10.48 -16.23
CA GLY A 74 -9.25 10.30 -15.96
C GLY A 74 -10.08 10.32 -17.23
N ASN A 75 -10.96 11.31 -17.35
CA ASN A 75 -11.95 11.37 -18.43
C ASN A 75 -11.93 12.69 -19.18
N PHE A 76 -12.41 12.67 -20.43
CA PHE A 76 -12.88 13.87 -21.11
C PHE A 76 -14.23 14.31 -20.55
N SER A 77 -14.44 15.63 -20.45
CA SER A 77 -15.78 16.17 -20.29
C SER A 77 -16.64 15.85 -21.51
N PRO A 78 -17.98 15.80 -21.41
CA PRO A 78 -18.87 15.47 -22.53
C PRO A 78 -18.72 16.39 -23.75
N ASP A 79 -18.32 17.64 -23.56
CA ASP A 79 -18.05 18.61 -24.62
C ASP A 79 -16.61 18.53 -25.18
N GLY A 80 -15.76 17.67 -24.62
CA GLY A 80 -14.38 17.46 -25.03
C GLY A 80 -13.42 18.59 -24.74
N ARG A 81 -13.81 19.61 -23.96
CA ARG A 81 -12.98 20.78 -23.69
C ARG A 81 -12.09 20.64 -22.47
N THR A 82 -12.49 19.78 -21.54
CA THR A 82 -11.78 19.57 -20.30
C THR A 82 -11.42 18.09 -20.17
N ILE A 83 -10.27 17.83 -19.60
CA ILE A 83 -9.90 16.51 -19.15
C ILE A 83 -9.59 16.54 -17.66
N THR A 84 -9.74 15.39 -17.03
CA THR A 84 -9.37 15.18 -15.63
C THR A 84 -8.20 14.21 -15.52
N TRP A 85 -7.46 14.30 -14.44
CA TRP A 85 -6.54 13.27 -13.97
C TRP A 85 -6.43 13.32 -12.46
N THR A 86 -5.82 12.29 -11.90
CA THR A 86 -5.44 12.23 -10.49
C THR A 86 -3.92 12.24 -10.36
N ALA A 87 -3.39 12.85 -9.31
CA ALA A 87 -1.98 12.79 -8.96
C ALA A 87 -1.83 12.26 -7.53
N ASN A 88 -1.02 11.22 -7.36
CA ASN A 88 -0.65 10.69 -6.06
C ASN A 88 0.57 11.45 -5.55
N VAL A 89 0.33 12.42 -4.69
CA VAL A 89 1.36 13.27 -4.09
C VAL A 89 1.71 12.72 -2.72
N ASP A 90 2.70 11.86 -2.69
CA ASP A 90 3.23 11.24 -1.45
C ASP A 90 2.15 10.56 -0.58
N GLY A 91 1.19 9.89 -1.23
CA GLY A 91 0.11 9.15 -0.57
C GLY A 91 -1.22 9.90 -0.42
N ASP A 92 -1.26 11.20 -0.67
CA ASP A 92 -2.51 11.93 -0.93
C ASP A 92 -2.81 11.91 -2.44
N THR A 93 -4.08 11.85 -2.80
CA THR A 93 -4.48 11.87 -4.21
C THR A 93 -5.37 13.06 -4.50
N ASP A 94 -4.91 13.93 -5.37
CA ASP A 94 -5.64 15.11 -5.84
C ASP A 94 -6.25 14.90 -7.21
N ILE A 95 -7.40 15.55 -7.47
CA ILE A 95 -8.06 15.57 -8.78
C ILE A 95 -7.78 16.91 -9.45
N TYR A 96 -7.35 16.85 -10.70
CA TYR A 96 -7.02 18.00 -11.54
C TYR A 96 -7.99 18.12 -12.70
N PHE A 97 -8.26 19.36 -13.09
CA PHE A 97 -8.94 19.75 -14.32
C PHE A 97 -7.99 20.48 -15.24
N HIS A 98 -7.97 20.11 -16.50
CA HIS A 98 -7.20 20.75 -17.53
C HIS A 98 -8.10 21.20 -18.68
N ASP A 99 -8.17 22.50 -18.93
CA ASP A 99 -8.90 23.09 -20.05
C ASP A 99 -8.01 23.04 -21.31
N LEU A 100 -8.43 22.24 -22.29
CA LEU A 100 -7.67 22.02 -23.53
C LEU A 100 -7.62 23.26 -24.45
N THR A 101 -8.49 24.25 -24.23
CA THR A 101 -8.52 25.47 -25.04
C THR A 101 -7.53 26.51 -24.52
N SER A 102 -7.53 26.72 -23.20
CA SER A 102 -6.66 27.70 -22.56
C SER A 102 -5.31 27.13 -22.09
N GLY A 103 -5.20 25.80 -21.99
CA GLY A 103 -4.05 25.11 -21.40
C GLY A 103 -3.96 25.27 -19.88
N LYS A 104 -4.99 25.79 -19.22
CA LYS A 104 -4.99 26.03 -17.78
C LYS A 104 -5.30 24.74 -17.02
N THR A 105 -4.49 24.43 -15.99
CA THR A 105 -4.73 23.35 -15.04
C THR A 105 -5.15 23.92 -13.69
N GLU A 106 -6.17 23.33 -13.08
CA GLU A 106 -6.63 23.64 -11.72
C GLU A 106 -6.74 22.36 -10.91
N VAL A 107 -6.27 22.40 -9.65
CA VAL A 107 -6.55 21.32 -8.67
C VAL A 107 -7.88 21.59 -8.00
N LEU A 108 -8.67 20.54 -7.79
CA LEU A 108 -9.91 20.67 -7.03
C LEU A 108 -9.59 20.84 -5.53
N PRO A 109 -10.29 21.76 -4.85
CA PRO A 109 -10.16 21.94 -3.41
C PRO A 109 -10.92 20.84 -2.66
N LEU A 110 -10.34 19.64 -2.62
CA LEU A 110 -10.88 18.46 -1.95
C LEU A 110 -10.21 18.25 -0.59
N PRO A 111 -10.84 17.50 0.33
CA PRO A 111 -10.21 17.11 1.58
C PRO A 111 -8.95 16.25 1.36
N PRO A 112 -7.95 16.33 2.25
CA PRO A 112 -6.79 15.44 2.22
C PRO A 112 -7.20 13.97 2.30
N GLY A 113 -6.47 13.11 1.59
CA GLY A 113 -6.77 11.68 1.50
C GLY A 113 -6.72 11.17 0.07
N VAL A 114 -7.29 10.02 -0.18
CA VAL A 114 -7.38 9.42 -1.50
C VAL A 114 -8.68 9.89 -2.18
N ASN A 115 -8.54 10.71 -3.21
CA ASN A 115 -9.63 11.21 -4.03
C ASN A 115 -9.58 10.53 -5.41
N ALA A 116 -10.46 9.58 -5.67
CA ALA A 116 -10.53 8.85 -6.93
C ALA A 116 -11.70 9.33 -7.79
N LEU A 117 -11.49 9.40 -9.11
CA LEU A 117 -12.57 9.67 -10.04
C LEU A 117 -13.63 8.57 -9.97
N GLY A 118 -14.87 8.93 -9.80
CA GLY A 118 -16.00 8.01 -9.69
C GLY A 118 -16.63 7.69 -11.07
N GLY A 119 -17.61 6.79 -11.06
CA GLY A 119 -18.30 6.36 -12.26
C GLY A 119 -17.68 5.16 -12.95
N HIS A 120 -18.50 4.42 -13.72
CA HIS A 120 -18.04 3.22 -14.42
C HIS A 120 -17.38 3.58 -15.76
N GLU A 121 -17.94 4.55 -16.48
CA GLU A 121 -17.45 4.95 -17.80
C GLU A 121 -16.87 6.37 -17.79
N ASN A 122 -17.49 7.27 -17.04
CA ASN A 122 -17.09 8.67 -16.95
C ASN A 122 -17.49 9.26 -15.59
N ALA A 123 -16.61 10.05 -15.01
CA ALA A 123 -16.86 10.73 -13.74
C ALA A 123 -17.77 11.96 -13.89
N PHE A 124 -17.86 12.54 -15.08
CA PHE A 124 -18.77 13.67 -15.33
C PHE A 124 -20.22 13.23 -15.47
N THR A 125 -21.16 14.09 -15.04
CA THR A 125 -22.55 13.99 -15.46
C THR A 125 -22.67 14.26 -16.98
N ARG A 126 -23.74 13.75 -17.61
CA ARG A 126 -23.95 13.89 -19.06
C ARG A 126 -24.01 15.36 -19.55
N ASP A 127 -24.45 16.26 -18.70
CA ASP A 127 -24.48 17.70 -18.97
C ASP A 127 -23.15 18.41 -18.66
N GLY A 128 -22.16 17.68 -18.15
CA GLY A 128 -20.83 18.20 -17.79
C GLY A 128 -20.83 19.14 -16.58
N SER A 129 -21.96 19.28 -15.85
CA SER A 129 -22.07 20.27 -14.76
C SER A 129 -21.47 19.80 -13.43
N ARG A 130 -21.32 18.48 -13.25
CA ARG A 130 -20.85 17.88 -12.01
C ARG A 130 -19.86 16.77 -12.26
N LEU A 131 -19.05 16.49 -11.23
CA LEU A 131 -18.12 15.38 -11.19
C LEU A 131 -18.45 14.48 -9.99
N LEU A 132 -18.54 13.17 -10.21
CA LEU A 132 -18.59 12.16 -9.16
C LEU A 132 -17.15 11.78 -8.78
N TYR A 133 -16.86 11.76 -7.48
CA TYR A 133 -15.60 11.23 -6.97
C TYR A 133 -15.81 10.41 -5.69
N ILE A 134 -14.88 9.55 -5.40
CA ILE A 134 -14.82 8.78 -4.16
C ILE A 134 -13.73 9.39 -3.29
N HIS A 135 -14.11 9.83 -2.11
CA HIS A 135 -13.15 10.31 -1.11
C HIS A 135 -13.01 9.26 0.00
N ASN A 136 -11.76 8.94 0.33
CA ASN A 136 -11.38 8.08 1.44
C ASN A 136 -10.29 8.82 2.23
N GLY A 137 -10.66 9.44 3.33
CA GLY A 137 -9.75 10.15 4.24
C GLY A 137 -9.25 9.25 5.36
N PRO A 138 -8.30 9.72 6.19
CA PRO A 138 -7.80 8.94 7.31
C PRO A 138 -8.84 8.76 8.43
N ASP A 139 -9.84 9.62 8.51
CA ASP A 139 -10.84 9.72 9.57
C ASP A 139 -12.20 9.06 9.22
N ALA A 140 -12.41 8.70 7.94
CA ALA A 140 -13.65 8.06 7.48
C ALA A 140 -13.41 7.13 6.29
N PRO A 141 -14.17 6.01 6.19
CA PRO A 141 -14.12 5.12 5.03
C PRO A 141 -14.50 5.82 3.73
N ALA A 142 -14.24 5.14 2.60
CA ALA A 142 -14.60 5.65 1.28
C ALA A 142 -16.10 5.95 1.16
N ASP A 143 -16.40 7.16 0.69
CA ASP A 143 -17.75 7.64 0.40
C ASP A 143 -17.82 8.30 -0.98
N ALA A 144 -19.02 8.23 -1.58
CA ALA A 144 -19.30 8.91 -2.83
C ALA A 144 -19.63 10.40 -2.59
N TRP A 145 -19.00 11.24 -3.38
CA TRP A 145 -19.15 12.70 -3.34
C TRP A 145 -19.43 13.25 -4.74
N VAL A 146 -20.13 14.35 -4.80
CA VAL A 146 -20.40 15.09 -6.03
C VAL A 146 -19.81 16.49 -5.90
N TYR A 147 -18.98 16.87 -6.87
CA TYR A 147 -18.45 18.22 -7.02
C TYR A 147 -19.26 19.00 -8.06
N ASP A 148 -19.82 20.13 -7.68
CA ASP A 148 -20.51 21.08 -8.57
C ASP A 148 -19.49 22.04 -9.17
N LEU A 149 -19.32 21.99 -10.50
CA LEU A 149 -18.28 22.74 -11.19
C LEU A 149 -18.52 24.26 -11.17
N ALA A 150 -19.78 24.69 -11.30
CA ALA A 150 -20.13 26.10 -11.29
C ALA A 150 -20.06 26.70 -9.88
N GLY A 151 -20.55 25.99 -8.89
CA GLY A 151 -20.56 26.40 -7.49
C GLY A 151 -19.24 26.16 -6.76
N LYS A 152 -18.31 25.44 -7.35
CA LYS A 152 -17.00 25.01 -6.76
C LYS A 152 -17.15 24.44 -5.36
N ARG A 153 -18.07 23.50 -5.18
CA ARG A 153 -18.37 22.90 -3.88
C ARG A 153 -18.64 21.40 -3.98
N SER A 154 -18.20 20.67 -2.98
CA SER A 154 -18.47 19.25 -2.81
C SER A 154 -19.69 19.01 -1.94
N ARG A 155 -20.38 17.91 -2.20
CA ARG A 155 -21.45 17.37 -1.37
C ARG A 155 -21.28 15.87 -1.25
N GLN A 156 -21.22 15.38 -0.01
CA GLN A 156 -21.24 13.96 0.30
C GLN A 156 -22.59 13.33 -0.03
N VAL A 157 -22.58 12.15 -0.65
CA VAL A 157 -23.77 11.43 -1.10
C VAL A 157 -24.03 10.19 -0.24
N THR A 158 -22.98 9.49 0.16
CA THR A 158 -23.06 8.30 1.03
C THR A 158 -22.39 8.57 2.37
N GLN A 159 -22.70 7.74 3.37
CA GLN A 159 -22.07 7.80 4.70
C GLN A 159 -21.80 6.37 5.15
N SER A 160 -20.54 5.96 5.05
CA SER A 160 -20.09 4.60 5.34
C SER A 160 -19.57 4.41 6.78
N LEU A 161 -19.36 5.50 7.52
CA LEU A 161 -18.98 5.40 8.93
C LEU A 161 -20.15 4.85 9.75
N VAL A 162 -19.91 3.75 10.48
CA VAL A 162 -20.96 3.06 11.22
C VAL A 162 -21.48 3.89 12.39
N ALA A 163 -22.76 3.70 12.75
CA ALA A 163 -23.39 4.41 13.86
C ALA A 163 -22.62 4.21 15.18
N GLY A 164 -22.41 5.29 15.90
CA GLY A 164 -21.69 5.31 17.18
C GLY A 164 -20.17 5.43 17.06
N VAL A 165 -19.63 5.47 15.82
CA VAL A 165 -18.22 5.80 15.55
C VAL A 165 -18.18 7.18 14.89
N HIS A 166 -17.35 8.07 15.38
CA HIS A 166 -17.24 9.44 14.88
C HIS A 166 -15.85 9.69 14.28
N SER A 167 -15.78 10.46 13.20
CA SER A 167 -14.50 10.84 12.59
C SER A 167 -13.57 11.56 13.57
N ALA A 168 -14.13 12.29 14.53
CA ALA A 168 -13.36 12.94 15.59
C ALA A 168 -12.66 11.96 16.56
N ASP A 169 -13.05 10.69 16.57
CA ASP A 169 -12.39 9.63 17.35
C ASP A 169 -11.19 9.03 16.60
N MET A 170 -11.06 9.34 15.32
CA MET A 170 -9.99 8.86 14.46
C MET A 170 -8.79 9.82 14.51
N VAL A 171 -7.63 9.28 14.17
CA VAL A 171 -6.38 10.03 14.16
C VAL A 171 -5.96 10.32 12.73
N GLU A 172 -5.74 11.60 12.42
CA GLU A 172 -5.08 11.99 11.18
C GLU A 172 -3.57 11.77 11.32
N PRO A 173 -2.92 11.08 10.35
CA PRO A 173 -1.49 10.92 10.37
C PRO A 173 -0.78 12.20 9.94
N TYR A 174 0.49 12.32 10.30
CA TYR A 174 1.39 13.23 9.62
C TYR A 174 2.41 12.46 8.78
N LEU A 175 2.84 13.05 7.69
CA LEU A 175 3.84 12.48 6.81
C LEU A 175 5.24 12.78 7.36
N ALA A 176 6.05 11.74 7.53
CA ALA A 176 7.43 11.84 7.95
C ALA A 176 8.36 11.36 6.84
N HIS A 177 9.54 11.97 6.76
CA HIS A 177 10.57 11.57 5.82
C HIS A 177 11.87 11.27 6.57
N TYR A 178 12.52 10.18 6.20
CA TYR A 178 13.83 9.84 6.76
C TYR A 178 14.70 9.15 5.67
N PRO A 179 16.03 9.25 5.75
CA PRO A 179 16.90 8.60 4.78
C PRO A 179 16.86 7.08 4.96
N SER A 180 16.91 6.33 3.87
CA SER A 180 17.22 4.91 3.88
C SER A 180 18.56 4.67 4.57
N ARG A 181 18.81 3.48 5.16
CA ARG A 181 20.07 3.22 5.86
C ARG A 181 21.31 3.30 4.97
N ASP A 182 21.16 3.03 3.67
CA ASP A 182 22.24 3.15 2.68
C ASP A 182 22.35 4.58 2.08
N GLY A 183 21.46 5.49 2.46
CA GLY A 183 21.43 6.88 2.01
C GLY A 183 21.02 7.10 0.57
N LYS A 184 20.53 6.07 -0.13
CA LYS A 184 20.16 6.17 -1.55
C LYS A 184 18.82 6.83 -1.77
N PHE A 185 17.86 6.61 -0.84
CA PHE A 185 16.49 7.06 -0.96
C PHE A 185 16.04 7.85 0.26
N GLN A 186 15.10 8.75 0.02
CA GLN A 186 14.25 9.34 1.06
C GLN A 186 13.03 8.43 1.21
N ILE A 187 12.77 7.94 2.41
CA ILE A 187 11.64 7.08 2.71
C ILE A 187 10.52 7.91 3.31
N SER A 188 9.34 7.84 2.73
CA SER A 188 8.12 8.45 3.25
C SER A 188 7.39 7.48 4.17
N ALA A 189 6.82 7.97 5.26
CA ALA A 189 6.03 7.17 6.18
C ALA A 189 4.89 7.97 6.79
N PHE A 190 3.71 7.36 6.90
CA PHE A 190 2.61 7.93 7.69
C PHE A 190 2.79 7.59 9.17
N VAL A 191 2.68 8.60 10.02
CA VAL A 191 2.85 8.45 11.47
C VAL A 191 1.56 8.85 12.18
N TYR A 192 1.01 7.93 12.94
CA TYR A 192 -0.22 8.11 13.69
C TYR A 192 0.11 8.18 15.19
N LEU A 193 -0.31 9.25 15.84
CA LEU A 193 -0.11 9.46 17.27
C LEU A 193 -1.43 9.30 18.02
N PRO A 194 -1.52 8.48 19.08
CA PRO A 194 -2.70 8.41 19.93
C PRO A 194 -3.11 9.79 20.46
N HIS A 195 -4.41 10.07 20.57
CA HIS A 195 -4.91 11.32 21.15
C HIS A 195 -4.41 11.56 22.58
N ASN A 196 -4.29 10.49 23.36
CA ASN A 196 -3.92 10.54 24.77
C ASN A 196 -2.54 9.93 25.01
N LEU A 197 -1.48 10.58 24.51
CA LEU A 197 -0.12 10.16 24.83
C LEU A 197 0.21 10.40 26.30
N PRO A 198 0.72 9.39 27.04
CA PRO A 198 1.07 9.58 28.44
C PRO A 198 2.21 10.60 28.60
N PRO A 199 2.18 11.40 29.70
CA PRO A 199 3.19 12.41 29.95
C PRO A 199 4.53 11.75 30.12
N ASN A 200 5.29 11.17 30.10
CA ASN A 200 6.60 10.52 30.21
C ASN A 200 6.98 9.61 29.05
N HIS A 201 6.25 9.71 27.91
CA HIS A 201 6.70 9.22 26.62
C HIS A 201 7.18 7.76 26.58
N GLN A 202 6.41 6.83 27.13
CA GLN A 202 6.75 5.40 27.15
C GLN A 202 5.75 4.54 26.40
N SER A 203 5.18 5.09 25.33
CA SER A 203 4.22 4.35 24.52
C SER A 203 4.92 3.30 23.66
N PRO A 204 4.31 2.13 23.46
CA PRO A 204 4.78 1.18 22.44
C PRO A 204 4.56 1.76 21.05
N ALA A 205 5.37 1.32 20.09
CA ALA A 205 5.19 1.70 18.70
C ALA A 205 5.14 0.49 17.79
N VAL A 206 4.30 0.56 16.77
CA VAL A 206 4.14 -0.44 15.71
C VAL A 206 4.73 0.09 14.42
N VAL A 207 5.70 -0.62 13.86
CA VAL A 207 6.12 -0.47 12.48
C VAL A 207 5.19 -1.33 11.64
N TYR A 208 4.24 -0.69 10.95
CA TYR A 208 3.20 -1.35 10.18
C TYR A 208 3.61 -1.43 8.71
N VAL A 209 3.94 -2.63 8.23
CA VAL A 209 4.53 -2.84 6.91
C VAL A 209 3.45 -3.33 5.94
N HIS A 210 3.25 -2.59 4.83
CA HIS A 210 2.30 -3.00 3.80
C HIS A 210 2.76 -4.24 3.03
N GLY A 211 1.80 -4.91 2.40
CA GLY A 211 2.04 -6.03 1.49
C GLY A 211 2.43 -5.57 0.08
N GLY A 212 2.54 -6.50 -0.83
CA GLY A 212 2.89 -6.25 -2.22
C GLY A 212 4.08 -7.10 -2.65
N PRO A 213 5.32 -6.57 -2.73
CA PRO A 213 5.82 -5.24 -2.31
C PRO A 213 5.36 -4.07 -3.16
N THR A 214 4.96 -4.32 -4.42
CA THR A 214 4.48 -3.31 -5.37
C THR A 214 3.10 -2.79 -4.94
N SER A 215 3.08 -1.97 -3.91
CA SER A 215 1.94 -1.32 -3.28
C SER A 215 2.40 -0.04 -2.57
N GLN A 216 1.50 0.65 -1.88
CA GLN A 216 1.81 1.86 -1.12
C GLN A 216 0.89 1.98 0.09
N THR A 217 1.42 2.44 1.22
CA THR A 217 0.60 3.04 2.27
C THR A 217 0.24 4.45 1.83
N VAL A 218 -1.04 4.72 1.72
CA VAL A 218 -1.59 6.03 1.33
C VAL A 218 -2.45 6.60 2.45
N ASN A 219 -2.77 7.89 2.38
CA ASN A 219 -3.56 8.61 3.37
C ASN A 219 -5.05 8.25 3.28
N LEU A 220 -5.41 7.05 3.74
CA LEU A 220 -6.79 6.56 3.73
C LEU A 220 -7.20 5.97 5.08
N PHE A 221 -8.50 5.74 5.25
CA PHE A 221 -9.03 5.07 6.42
C PHE A 221 -8.53 3.62 6.51
N ASN A 222 -7.64 3.39 7.46
CA ASN A 222 -7.17 2.04 7.79
C ASN A 222 -7.70 1.66 9.19
N ARG A 223 -8.77 0.85 9.21
CA ARG A 223 -9.42 0.42 10.47
C ARG A 223 -8.47 -0.27 11.43
N GLY A 224 -7.48 -1.01 10.92
CA GLY A 224 -6.51 -1.70 11.75
C GLY A 224 -5.53 -0.73 12.41
N ILE A 225 -5.02 0.24 11.68
CA ILE A 225 -4.17 1.30 12.23
C ILE A 225 -4.97 2.13 13.24
N GLN A 226 -6.18 2.57 12.88
CA GLN A 226 -7.04 3.33 13.79
C GLN A 226 -7.34 2.55 15.09
N TYR A 227 -7.58 1.24 14.98
CA TYR A 227 -7.77 0.38 16.16
C TYR A 227 -6.52 0.34 17.04
N LEU A 228 -5.33 0.14 16.48
CA LEU A 228 -4.07 0.14 17.23
C LEU A 228 -3.81 1.49 17.93
N VAL A 229 -4.02 2.59 17.21
CA VAL A 229 -3.80 3.94 17.76
C VAL A 229 -4.78 4.23 18.89
N ASN A 230 -6.04 3.82 18.76
CA ASN A 230 -7.06 3.94 19.80
C ASN A 230 -6.70 3.11 21.04
N GLN A 231 -5.97 2.00 20.89
CA GLN A 231 -5.42 1.19 21.97
C GLN A 231 -4.13 1.77 22.59
N GLY A 232 -3.66 2.95 22.14
CA GLY A 232 -2.50 3.65 22.70
C GLY A 232 -1.16 3.30 22.05
N TYR A 233 -1.15 2.62 20.90
CA TYR A 233 0.07 2.35 20.15
C TYR A 233 0.35 3.50 19.17
N LEU A 234 1.58 4.04 19.15
CA LEU A 234 2.02 4.80 17.99
C LEU A 234 2.15 3.86 16.79
N VAL A 235 1.81 4.36 15.60
CA VAL A 235 2.01 3.58 14.39
C VAL A 235 2.84 4.38 13.38
N ILE A 236 3.89 3.77 12.84
CA ILE A 236 4.62 4.26 11.67
C ILE A 236 4.45 3.27 10.53
N ALA A 237 3.96 3.74 9.39
CA ALA A 237 3.67 2.94 8.21
C ALA A 237 4.55 3.41 7.03
N PRO A 238 5.75 2.81 6.85
CA PRO A 238 6.70 3.24 5.82
C PRO A 238 6.34 2.74 4.43
N ASN A 239 6.66 3.56 3.44
CA ASN A 239 6.74 3.19 2.03
C ASN A 239 8.20 2.88 1.69
N TYR A 240 8.60 1.62 1.87
CA TYR A 240 9.96 1.12 1.62
C TYR A 240 10.22 1.00 0.11
N ARG A 241 11.50 0.95 -0.32
CA ARG A 241 11.84 0.72 -1.73
C ARG A 241 11.12 -0.53 -2.25
N GLY A 242 10.60 -0.48 -3.48
CA GLY A 242 9.66 -1.45 -4.03
C GLY A 242 8.21 -0.94 -4.03
N SER A 243 7.90 0.08 -3.19
CA SER A 243 6.57 0.70 -3.16
C SER A 243 6.26 1.46 -4.45
N THR A 244 4.97 1.55 -4.81
CA THR A 244 4.47 2.43 -5.87
C THR A 244 4.40 3.89 -5.40
N GLY A 245 4.16 4.83 -6.33
CA GLY A 245 3.96 6.24 -6.00
C GLY A 245 5.23 7.10 -6.04
N TYR A 246 6.41 6.48 -6.24
CA TYR A 246 7.71 7.15 -6.17
C TYR A 246 8.58 6.94 -7.42
N GLY A 247 7.95 6.54 -8.53
CA GLY A 247 8.60 6.30 -9.81
C GLY A 247 9.25 4.94 -9.97
N LYS A 248 9.56 4.61 -11.23
CA LYS A 248 10.08 3.29 -11.64
C LYS A 248 11.37 2.90 -10.91
N GLU A 249 12.30 3.85 -10.70
CA GLU A 249 13.57 3.58 -10.03
C GLU A 249 13.37 3.10 -8.60
N PHE A 250 12.51 3.76 -7.84
CA PHE A 250 12.18 3.36 -6.45
C PHE A 250 11.42 2.03 -6.41
N GLN A 251 10.45 1.87 -7.30
CA GLN A 251 9.63 0.65 -7.38
C GLN A 251 10.46 -0.58 -7.74
N GLN A 252 11.48 -0.44 -8.58
CA GLN A 252 12.36 -1.55 -9.00
C GLN A 252 13.60 -1.73 -8.11
N ALA A 253 13.77 -0.91 -7.10
CA ALA A 253 15.00 -0.90 -6.29
C ALA A 253 15.16 -2.11 -5.35
N ASN A 254 14.16 -2.97 -5.24
CA ASN A 254 14.22 -4.24 -4.51
C ASN A 254 14.24 -5.48 -5.42
N LEU A 255 14.31 -5.33 -6.76
CA LEU A 255 14.49 -6.46 -7.66
C LEU A 255 15.81 -7.16 -7.37
N PHE A 256 15.79 -8.50 -7.29
CA PHE A 256 16.91 -9.37 -6.89
C PHE A 256 17.47 -9.03 -5.51
N ASP A 257 16.71 -8.32 -4.67
CA ASP A 257 17.10 -7.92 -3.32
C ASP A 257 15.93 -7.88 -2.31
N MET A 258 14.81 -8.54 -2.62
CA MET A 258 13.63 -8.61 -1.74
C MET A 258 14.00 -9.13 -0.36
N GLY A 259 13.63 -8.42 0.71
CA GLY A 259 14.09 -8.69 2.08
C GLY A 259 15.51 -8.19 2.38
N GLY A 260 16.12 -7.42 1.47
CA GLY A 260 17.44 -6.81 1.61
C GLY A 260 17.36 -5.30 1.87
N GLY A 261 17.46 -4.49 0.83
CA GLY A 261 17.40 -3.03 0.94
C GLY A 261 16.09 -2.51 1.50
N ASP A 262 14.97 -3.11 1.12
CA ASP A 262 13.64 -2.80 1.65
C ASP A 262 13.50 -3.13 3.15
N LEU A 263 14.11 -4.22 3.62
CA LEU A 263 14.24 -4.48 5.07
C LEU A 263 15.05 -3.36 5.77
N GLN A 264 16.13 -2.87 5.14
CA GLN A 264 16.91 -1.77 5.73
C GLN A 264 16.08 -0.47 5.82
N ASP A 265 15.17 -0.22 4.89
CA ASP A 265 14.24 0.92 4.93
C ASP A 265 13.23 0.78 6.08
N VAL A 266 12.70 -0.43 6.29
CA VAL A 266 11.82 -0.74 7.45
C VAL A 266 12.56 -0.60 8.77
N LEU A 267 13.81 -1.05 8.83
CA LEU A 267 14.64 -0.87 10.03
C LEU A 267 15.01 0.60 10.26
N ALA A 268 15.15 1.40 9.20
CA ALA A 268 15.32 2.85 9.32
C ALA A 268 14.08 3.53 9.93
N ALA A 269 12.85 3.03 9.62
CA ALA A 269 11.63 3.49 10.31
C ALA A 269 11.69 3.21 11.82
N ALA A 270 12.14 2.01 12.20
CA ALA A 270 12.34 1.67 13.61
C ALA A 270 13.38 2.58 14.29
N ASP A 271 14.48 2.87 13.61
CA ASP A 271 15.52 3.78 14.13
C ASP A 271 15.01 5.21 14.24
N TRP A 272 14.16 5.64 13.29
CA TRP A 272 13.58 6.97 13.30
C TRP A 272 12.58 7.15 14.45
N ILE A 273 11.65 6.20 14.63
CA ILE A 273 10.62 6.30 15.66
C ILE A 273 11.19 6.14 17.09
N LYS A 274 12.27 5.37 17.26
CA LYS A 274 12.99 5.25 18.54
C LYS A 274 13.58 6.56 19.05
N ARG A 275 13.87 7.51 18.16
CA ARG A 275 14.37 8.84 18.53
C ARG A 275 13.30 9.75 19.05
N SER A 276 12.04 9.38 18.84
CA SER A 276 10.90 10.10 19.41
C SER A 276 10.89 9.97 20.93
N ALA A 277 10.72 11.09 21.64
CA ALA A 277 10.55 11.09 23.09
C ALA A 277 9.28 10.33 23.57
N TYR A 278 8.38 10.01 22.65
CA TYR A 278 7.12 9.31 22.96
C TYR A 278 7.24 7.79 23.03
N VAL A 279 8.30 7.20 22.50
CA VAL A 279 8.41 5.76 22.30
C VAL A 279 9.34 5.11 23.32
N ASP A 280 8.87 4.00 23.92
CA ASP A 280 9.74 3.07 24.64
C ASP A 280 10.48 2.18 23.63
N PRO A 281 11.79 2.31 23.47
CA PRO A 281 12.55 1.57 22.49
C PRO A 281 12.55 0.05 22.72
N LYS A 282 12.11 -0.43 23.89
CA LYS A 282 11.97 -1.86 24.20
C LYS A 282 10.60 -2.42 23.80
N LYS A 283 9.63 -1.55 23.49
CA LYS A 283 8.27 -1.91 23.14
C LYS A 283 7.96 -1.66 21.65
N LEU A 284 8.94 -1.93 20.79
CA LEU A 284 8.71 -1.86 19.35
C LEU A 284 8.10 -3.15 18.82
N VAL A 285 7.06 -3.02 18.03
CA VAL A 285 6.39 -4.10 17.32
C VAL A 285 6.65 -3.96 15.85
N ILE A 286 6.92 -5.07 15.17
CA ILE A 286 6.82 -5.17 13.71
C ILE A 286 5.56 -5.93 13.35
N MET A 287 4.76 -5.40 12.43
CA MET A 287 3.50 -6.00 12.01
C MET A 287 3.25 -5.77 10.52
N GLY A 288 2.76 -6.79 9.83
CA GLY A 288 2.36 -6.66 8.44
C GLY A 288 1.66 -7.90 7.89
N GLY A 289 1.08 -7.74 6.70
CA GLY A 289 0.39 -8.81 5.99
C GLY A 289 1.01 -9.14 4.65
N SER A 290 0.92 -10.39 4.20
CA SER A 290 1.48 -10.84 2.90
C SER A 290 3.00 -10.58 2.86
N TYR A 291 3.49 -9.84 1.89
CA TYR A 291 4.88 -9.39 1.88
C TYR A 291 5.27 -8.63 3.17
N GLY A 292 4.35 -7.88 3.79
CA GLY A 292 4.57 -7.27 5.12
C GLY A 292 4.69 -8.31 6.23
N GLY A 293 4.00 -9.45 6.11
CA GLY A 293 4.17 -10.61 6.99
C GLY A 293 5.54 -11.28 6.81
N TYR A 294 5.98 -11.46 5.57
CA TYR A 294 7.35 -11.87 5.24
C TYR A 294 8.38 -10.89 5.80
N MET A 295 8.17 -9.58 5.61
CA MET A 295 9.05 -8.54 6.14
C MET A 295 9.10 -8.56 7.67
N THR A 296 7.98 -8.86 8.34
CA THR A 296 7.95 -9.10 9.79
C THR A 296 8.89 -10.25 10.17
N MET A 297 8.81 -11.37 9.45
CA MET A 297 9.65 -12.53 9.70
C MET A 297 11.13 -12.26 9.39
N MET A 298 11.42 -11.51 8.31
CA MET A 298 12.78 -11.04 8.01
C MET A 298 13.33 -10.14 9.12
N ALA A 299 12.52 -9.19 9.59
CA ALA A 299 12.94 -8.24 10.62
C ALA A 299 13.29 -8.93 11.96
N VAL A 300 12.45 -9.87 12.42
CA VAL A 300 12.69 -10.57 13.70
C VAL A 300 13.84 -11.59 13.62
N THR A 301 14.23 -12.04 12.43
CA THR A 301 15.36 -12.93 12.22
C THR A 301 16.67 -12.17 11.97
N LYS A 302 16.64 -11.07 11.23
CA LYS A 302 17.85 -10.31 10.83
C LYS A 302 18.24 -9.20 11.81
N ALA A 303 17.27 -8.70 12.60
CA ALA A 303 17.48 -7.67 13.62
C ALA A 303 16.73 -8.02 14.92
N PRO A 304 17.00 -9.17 15.54
CA PRO A 304 16.21 -9.71 16.65
C PRO A 304 16.22 -8.86 17.92
N GLU A 305 17.20 -7.97 18.08
CA GLU A 305 17.34 -7.07 19.24
C GLU A 305 16.48 -5.82 19.15
N VAL A 306 15.88 -5.57 17.99
CA VAL A 306 15.07 -4.37 17.74
C VAL A 306 13.67 -4.52 18.30
N TRP A 307 13.11 -5.73 18.32
CA TRP A 307 11.69 -5.97 18.42
C TRP A 307 11.29 -6.56 19.78
N GLY A 308 10.27 -5.96 20.39
CA GLY A 308 9.58 -6.47 21.57
C GLY A 308 8.53 -7.52 21.26
N ALA A 309 7.93 -7.46 20.07
CA ALA A 309 6.98 -8.45 19.55
C ALA A 309 6.88 -8.37 18.01
N GLY A 310 6.39 -9.44 17.39
CA GLY A 310 6.09 -9.49 15.95
C GLY A 310 4.70 -10.08 15.67
N VAL A 311 3.98 -9.49 14.69
CA VAL A 311 2.68 -9.98 14.22
C VAL A 311 2.75 -10.18 12.71
N ALA A 312 2.80 -11.43 12.27
CA ALA A 312 2.88 -11.80 10.86
C ALA A 312 1.50 -12.34 10.38
N ILE A 313 0.89 -11.64 9.46
CA ILE A 313 -0.42 -12.00 8.90
C ILE A 313 -0.20 -12.56 7.50
N VAL A 314 -0.68 -13.79 7.26
CA VAL A 314 -0.50 -14.53 6.01
C VAL A 314 0.92 -14.43 5.44
N PRO A 315 1.96 -14.76 6.25
CA PRO A 315 3.35 -14.64 5.83
C PRO A 315 3.77 -15.83 4.99
N PHE A 316 4.78 -15.63 4.14
CA PHE A 316 5.66 -16.70 3.70
C PHE A 316 7.03 -16.57 4.38
N VAL A 317 7.81 -17.64 4.41
CA VAL A 317 9.09 -17.66 5.17
C VAL A 317 10.21 -18.40 4.45
N ASN A 318 9.92 -19.06 3.35
CA ASN A 318 10.87 -19.89 2.63
C ASN A 318 10.58 -19.83 1.13
N TYR A 319 11.33 -19.01 0.40
CA TYR A 319 11.17 -18.87 -1.05
C TYR A 319 11.19 -20.21 -1.82
N PHE A 320 11.92 -21.22 -1.32
CA PHE A 320 11.98 -22.52 -2.01
C PHE A 320 10.67 -23.30 -1.90
N THR A 321 10.00 -23.25 -0.75
CA THR A 321 8.71 -23.94 -0.54
C THR A 321 7.53 -23.08 -1.01
N GLU A 322 7.67 -21.75 -0.98
CA GLU A 322 6.69 -20.81 -1.49
C GLU A 322 6.43 -21.06 -2.97
N VAL A 323 7.45 -20.94 -3.83
CA VAL A 323 7.32 -21.16 -5.28
C VAL A 323 6.89 -22.56 -5.68
N GLN A 324 6.99 -23.55 -4.81
CA GLN A 324 6.49 -24.90 -5.06
C GLN A 324 4.98 -25.04 -4.81
N ASN A 325 4.43 -24.25 -3.91
CA ASN A 325 3.10 -24.43 -3.37
C ASN A 325 2.12 -23.26 -3.65
N GLU A 326 2.62 -22.14 -4.14
CA GLU A 326 1.83 -20.95 -4.48
C GLU A 326 1.15 -21.04 -5.85
N ASP A 327 0.31 -20.05 -6.14
CA ASP A 327 -0.32 -19.86 -7.44
C ASP A 327 0.73 -19.73 -8.57
N PRO A 328 0.52 -20.39 -9.74
CA PRO A 328 1.48 -20.36 -10.86
C PRO A 328 1.86 -18.97 -11.35
N VAL A 329 0.95 -17.99 -11.28
CA VAL A 329 1.25 -16.60 -11.73
C VAL A 329 2.21 -15.95 -10.75
N LEU A 330 2.03 -16.15 -9.46
CA LEU A 330 2.94 -15.60 -8.43
C LEU A 330 4.31 -16.28 -8.52
N ARG A 331 4.36 -17.58 -8.76
CA ARG A 331 5.62 -18.30 -9.02
C ARG A 331 6.45 -17.66 -10.12
N GLU A 332 5.83 -17.32 -11.25
CA GLU A 332 6.53 -16.65 -12.34
C GLU A 332 7.01 -15.25 -11.94
N MET A 333 6.22 -14.54 -11.12
CA MET A 333 6.64 -13.25 -10.58
C MET A 333 7.83 -13.38 -9.63
N ASP A 334 7.82 -14.35 -8.72
CA ASP A 334 8.92 -14.59 -7.79
C ASP A 334 10.20 -15.02 -8.51
N LEU A 335 10.09 -15.88 -9.51
CA LEU A 335 11.21 -16.24 -10.37
C LEU A 335 11.75 -15.04 -11.16
N ALA A 336 10.88 -14.14 -11.62
CA ALA A 336 11.30 -12.93 -12.32
C ALA A 336 11.98 -11.91 -11.40
N THR A 337 11.55 -11.84 -10.13
CA THR A 337 12.04 -10.84 -9.17
C THR A 337 13.23 -11.33 -8.33
N MET A 338 13.37 -12.64 -8.11
CA MET A 338 14.45 -13.26 -7.31
C MET A 338 15.43 -14.09 -8.15
N GLY A 339 15.09 -14.34 -9.42
CA GLY A 339 15.88 -15.15 -10.36
C GLY A 339 15.80 -16.65 -10.08
N ASP A 340 16.54 -17.41 -10.88
CA ASP A 340 16.57 -18.88 -10.82
C ASP A 340 17.09 -19.39 -9.46
N PRO A 341 16.35 -20.25 -8.74
CA PRO A 341 16.70 -20.70 -7.38
C PRO A 341 18.00 -21.53 -7.31
N VAL A 342 18.41 -22.14 -8.43
CA VAL A 342 19.68 -22.91 -8.48
C VAL A 342 20.86 -21.97 -8.65
N LYS A 343 20.75 -21.01 -9.58
CA LYS A 343 21.81 -20.03 -9.85
C LYS A 343 21.97 -19.00 -8.73
N ASN A 344 20.85 -18.60 -8.11
CA ASN A 344 20.78 -17.59 -7.06
C ASN A 344 20.56 -18.21 -5.68
N LYS A 345 20.95 -19.47 -5.47
CA LYS A 345 20.67 -20.22 -4.23
C LYS A 345 21.05 -19.45 -2.96
N ALA A 346 22.22 -18.83 -2.95
CA ALA A 346 22.68 -18.06 -1.78
C ALA A 346 21.76 -16.85 -1.46
N LEU A 347 21.24 -16.17 -2.48
CA LEU A 347 20.25 -15.11 -2.32
C LEU A 347 18.96 -15.66 -1.73
N TRP A 348 18.41 -16.74 -2.30
CA TRP A 348 17.20 -17.39 -1.84
C TRP A 348 17.31 -17.87 -0.39
N GLU A 349 18.44 -18.48 0.00
CA GLU A 349 18.73 -18.88 1.38
C GLU A 349 18.78 -17.65 2.30
N ASP A 350 19.51 -16.60 1.93
CA ASP A 350 19.64 -15.39 2.76
C ASP A 350 18.32 -14.63 2.92
N ARG A 351 17.46 -14.69 1.92
CA ARG A 351 16.14 -14.01 1.93
C ARG A 351 14.99 -14.90 2.42
N SER A 352 15.26 -16.11 2.90
CA SER A 352 14.28 -17.02 3.52
C SER A 352 14.46 -17.04 5.04
N PRO A 353 13.57 -16.37 5.80
CA PRO A 353 13.70 -16.26 7.26
C PRO A 353 13.70 -17.59 7.99
N ILE A 354 13.16 -18.65 7.40
CA ILE A 354 13.17 -20.01 7.99
C ILE A 354 14.58 -20.51 8.36
N PHE A 355 15.61 -20.12 7.60
CA PHE A 355 17.00 -20.50 7.87
C PHE A 355 17.64 -19.77 9.05
N PHE A 356 16.95 -18.77 9.60
CA PHE A 356 17.47 -17.90 10.68
C PHE A 356 16.55 -17.87 11.91
N VAL A 357 15.59 -18.79 12.01
CA VAL A 357 14.64 -18.83 13.14
C VAL A 357 15.34 -18.94 14.51
N ASP A 358 16.58 -19.45 14.52
CA ASP A 358 17.41 -19.53 15.71
C ASP A 358 17.80 -18.17 16.30
N ARG A 359 17.66 -17.10 15.57
CA ARG A 359 17.95 -15.74 16.01
C ARG A 359 16.76 -15.05 16.65
N ILE A 360 15.54 -15.55 16.45
CA ILE A 360 14.32 -14.90 16.94
C ILE A 360 14.31 -14.84 18.47
N LYS A 361 14.14 -13.64 19.03
CA LYS A 361 14.02 -13.35 20.46
C LYS A 361 12.64 -12.90 20.86
N ALA A 362 11.97 -12.15 19.97
CA ALA A 362 10.66 -11.60 20.22
C ALA A 362 9.56 -12.68 20.19
N PRO A 363 8.54 -12.60 21.04
CA PRO A 363 7.32 -13.37 20.88
C PRO A 363 6.65 -13.04 19.55
N LEU A 364 6.02 -14.04 18.92
CA LEU A 364 5.38 -13.93 17.61
C LEU A 364 3.94 -14.39 17.65
N LEU A 365 3.07 -13.62 16.99
CA LEU A 365 1.74 -14.04 16.57
C LEU A 365 1.74 -14.24 15.05
N ILE A 366 1.30 -15.42 14.59
CA ILE A 366 1.19 -15.74 13.17
C ILE A 366 -0.27 -16.08 12.88
N LEU A 367 -0.86 -15.41 11.91
CA LEU A 367 -2.23 -15.63 11.45
C LEU A 367 -2.20 -16.04 9.98
N ALA A 368 -2.90 -17.11 9.61
CA ALA A 368 -2.92 -17.65 8.25
C ALA A 368 -4.32 -18.12 7.84
N GLY A 369 -4.61 -18.14 6.54
CA GLY A 369 -5.78 -18.78 5.97
C GLY A 369 -5.44 -20.17 5.43
N ALA A 370 -6.31 -21.16 5.66
CA ALA A 370 -6.08 -22.53 5.21
C ALA A 370 -6.13 -22.69 3.68
N HIS A 371 -6.84 -21.80 3.01
CA HIS A 371 -7.02 -21.79 1.56
C HIS A 371 -6.28 -20.65 0.87
N ASP A 372 -5.17 -20.19 1.44
CA ASP A 372 -4.37 -19.14 0.87
C ASP A 372 -3.57 -19.65 -0.35
N PRO A 373 -3.84 -19.14 -1.57
CA PRO A 373 -3.14 -19.56 -2.79
C PRO A 373 -1.84 -18.78 -3.03
N ARG A 374 -1.60 -17.71 -2.22
CA ARG A 374 -0.45 -16.82 -2.38
C ARG A 374 0.65 -17.14 -1.39
N CYS A 375 0.27 -17.23 -0.10
CA CYS A 375 1.16 -17.62 0.99
C CYS A 375 0.57 -18.88 1.64
N PRO A 376 0.88 -20.07 1.14
CA PRO A 376 0.28 -21.31 1.62
C PRO A 376 0.43 -21.49 3.14
N GLN A 377 -0.60 -22.03 3.81
CA GLN A 377 -0.57 -22.21 5.26
C GLN A 377 0.64 -23.00 5.75
N SER A 378 1.25 -23.83 4.88
CA SER A 378 2.48 -24.57 5.18
C SER A 378 3.65 -23.65 5.54
N GLU A 379 3.68 -22.42 5.01
CA GLU A 379 4.70 -21.42 5.34
C GLU A 379 4.58 -20.98 6.79
N ALA A 380 3.36 -20.65 7.24
CA ALA A 380 3.08 -20.31 8.63
C ALA A 380 3.33 -21.50 9.58
N GLN A 381 2.93 -22.71 9.17
CA GLN A 381 3.10 -23.92 9.97
C GLN A 381 4.57 -24.29 10.18
N GLN A 382 5.38 -24.29 9.09
CA GLN A 382 6.79 -24.68 9.18
C GLN A 382 7.60 -23.78 10.12
N VAL A 383 7.34 -22.47 10.09
CA VAL A 383 8.06 -21.55 10.96
C VAL A 383 7.58 -21.63 12.41
N ALA A 384 6.30 -21.81 12.65
CA ALA A 384 5.77 -22.01 14.00
C ALA A 384 6.34 -23.27 14.64
N ASP A 385 6.43 -24.37 13.89
CA ASP A 385 7.01 -25.62 14.36
C ASP A 385 8.53 -25.48 14.65
N ALA A 386 9.25 -24.80 13.79
CA ALA A 386 10.67 -24.51 14.00
C ALA A 386 10.92 -23.68 15.26
N ILE A 387 10.06 -22.69 15.54
CA ILE A 387 10.16 -21.84 16.74
C ILE A 387 9.80 -22.66 18.00
N LYS A 388 8.70 -23.42 17.98
CA LYS A 388 8.29 -24.29 19.10
C LYS A 388 9.33 -25.34 19.48
N LYS A 389 9.96 -25.95 18.46
CA LYS A 389 11.04 -26.94 18.67
C LYS A 389 12.22 -26.39 19.50
N ARG A 390 12.37 -25.08 19.54
CA ARG A 390 13.43 -24.34 20.27
C ARG A 390 12.91 -23.67 21.54
N SER A 391 11.68 -23.99 21.95
CA SER A 391 10.99 -23.35 23.09
C SER A 391 10.84 -21.84 22.95
N GLY A 392 10.82 -21.33 21.71
CA GLY A 392 10.47 -19.94 21.40
C GLY A 392 8.98 -19.68 21.61
N VAL A 393 8.62 -18.42 21.83
CA VAL A 393 7.22 -18.00 22.04
C VAL A 393 6.58 -17.70 20.69
N VAL A 394 5.65 -18.55 20.29
CA VAL A 394 4.86 -18.36 19.07
C VAL A 394 3.42 -18.83 19.28
N ASP A 395 2.47 -17.99 18.90
CA ASP A 395 1.06 -18.31 18.74
C ASP A 395 0.73 -18.37 17.25
N LEU A 396 0.19 -19.49 16.78
CA LEU A 396 -0.24 -19.70 15.40
C LEU A 396 -1.74 -19.95 15.38
N LYS A 397 -2.47 -19.15 14.61
CA LYS A 397 -3.88 -19.39 14.29
C LYS A 397 -4.04 -19.53 12.77
N ILE A 398 -4.55 -20.68 12.35
CA ILE A 398 -5.00 -20.93 10.98
C ILE A 398 -6.53 -20.84 10.97
N TYR A 399 -7.10 -20.07 10.04
CA TYR A 399 -8.53 -19.95 9.80
C TYR A 399 -8.91 -20.88 8.65
N GLU A 400 -9.66 -21.94 8.97
CA GLU A 400 -9.96 -23.06 8.05
C GLU A 400 -10.80 -22.66 6.83
N ASP A 401 -11.50 -21.53 6.90
CA ASP A 401 -12.44 -21.05 5.88
C ASP A 401 -12.02 -19.71 5.26
N GLU A 402 -10.73 -19.35 5.37
CA GLU A 402 -10.14 -18.12 4.82
C GLU A 402 -9.01 -18.40 3.83
N GLY A 403 -8.77 -17.40 2.96
CA GLY A 403 -7.70 -17.38 1.97
C GLY A 403 -6.60 -16.37 2.33
N HIS A 404 -6.17 -15.58 1.32
CA HIS A 404 -5.14 -14.54 1.48
C HIS A 404 -5.71 -13.28 2.15
N GLY A 405 -5.97 -13.38 3.45
CA GLY A 405 -6.67 -12.39 4.26
C GLY A 405 -7.98 -12.94 4.82
N PHE A 406 -8.61 -12.17 5.72
CA PHE A 406 -9.79 -12.63 6.43
C PHE A 406 -11.00 -11.81 5.96
N SER A 407 -11.90 -12.46 5.23
CA SER A 407 -13.09 -11.84 4.62
C SER A 407 -14.34 -11.99 5.50
N ARG A 408 -14.41 -13.07 6.28
CA ARG A 408 -15.56 -13.34 7.15
C ARG A 408 -15.52 -12.49 8.41
N VAL A 409 -16.60 -11.78 8.70
CA VAL A 409 -16.69 -10.87 9.86
C VAL A 409 -16.30 -11.54 11.18
N PRO A 410 -16.73 -12.76 11.53
CA PRO A 410 -16.29 -13.43 12.77
C PRO A 410 -14.76 -13.61 12.83
N ASN A 411 -14.13 -13.98 11.71
CA ASN A 411 -12.69 -14.18 11.64
C ASN A 411 -11.93 -12.85 11.70
N GLN A 412 -12.48 -11.78 11.11
CA GLN A 412 -11.93 -10.44 11.27
C GLN A 412 -11.94 -9.98 12.73
N ILE A 413 -13.05 -10.21 13.43
CA ILE A 413 -13.16 -9.85 14.86
C ILE A 413 -12.20 -10.71 15.70
N ASP A 414 -12.16 -12.03 15.49
CA ASP A 414 -11.24 -12.91 16.23
C ASP A 414 -9.77 -12.55 15.95
N SER A 415 -9.40 -12.27 14.71
CA SER A 415 -8.03 -11.92 14.36
C SER A 415 -7.55 -10.64 15.05
N TRP A 416 -8.36 -9.59 15.04
CA TRP A 416 -8.01 -8.33 15.72
C TRP A 416 -8.04 -8.46 17.23
N LYS A 417 -8.96 -9.26 17.80
CA LYS A 417 -8.95 -9.59 19.22
C LYS A 417 -7.66 -10.31 19.61
N ARG A 418 -7.22 -11.31 18.85
CA ARG A 418 -5.95 -12.03 19.09
C ARG A 418 -4.75 -11.09 19.01
N ILE A 419 -4.72 -10.20 18.03
CA ILE A 419 -3.67 -9.19 17.90
C ILE A 419 -3.63 -8.31 19.15
N SER A 420 -4.77 -7.78 19.58
CA SER A 420 -4.87 -6.95 20.78
C SER A 420 -4.42 -7.70 22.03
N ASP A 421 -4.96 -8.89 22.27
CA ASP A 421 -4.62 -9.72 23.45
C ASP A 421 -3.12 -10.04 23.49
N PHE A 422 -2.54 -10.40 22.32
CA PHE A 422 -1.12 -10.71 22.19
C PHE A 422 -0.24 -9.48 22.47
N LEU A 423 -0.57 -8.33 21.88
CA LEU A 423 0.18 -7.10 22.09
C LEU A 423 0.07 -6.60 23.53
N GLN A 424 -1.10 -6.71 24.14
CA GLN A 424 -1.27 -6.37 25.55
C GLN A 424 -0.46 -7.28 26.49
N ALA A 425 -0.32 -8.56 26.16
CA ALA A 425 0.47 -9.51 26.96
C ALA A 425 1.98 -9.24 26.89
N HIS A 426 2.49 -8.72 25.78
CA HIS A 426 3.92 -8.63 25.53
C HIS A 426 4.50 -7.21 25.49
N VAL A 427 3.71 -6.22 25.03
CA VAL A 427 4.16 -4.84 24.81
C VAL A 427 3.10 -3.80 25.23
N ARG A 428 2.43 -4.07 26.33
CA ARG A 428 1.32 -3.23 26.82
C ARG A 428 1.69 -1.74 26.87
N PRO A 429 0.80 -0.83 26.40
CA PRO A 429 0.88 0.59 26.68
C PRO A 429 0.92 0.85 28.18
N ALA A 430 1.59 1.91 28.61
CA ALA A 430 1.46 2.39 29.99
C ALA A 430 -0.01 2.73 30.24
N ASP A 431 -0.52 2.41 31.44
CA ASP A 431 -1.92 2.67 31.79
C ASP A 431 -2.24 4.16 31.60
N CYS A 432 -3.01 4.47 30.58
CA CYS A 432 -3.47 5.83 30.29
C CYS A 432 -4.63 6.28 31.21
N GLY A 433 -4.93 5.52 32.24
CA GLY A 433 -6.03 5.83 33.19
C GLY A 433 -7.45 5.65 32.60
N CYS A 434 -7.55 5.19 31.36
CA CYS A 434 -8.83 4.83 30.75
C CYS A 434 -9.13 3.36 31.05
N SER A 435 -9.83 3.08 32.15
CA SER A 435 -10.46 1.78 32.32
C SER A 435 -11.60 1.68 31.30
N LEU A 436 -11.48 0.75 30.36
CA LEU A 436 -12.61 0.26 29.57
C LEU A 436 -13.51 -0.59 30.46
N ASN A 437 -14.06 0.02 31.51
CA ASN A 437 -15.15 -0.52 32.30
C ASN A 437 -16.15 0.62 32.42
N ASP A 438 -17.07 0.64 31.44
CA ASP A 438 -18.51 0.92 31.66
C ASP A 438 -19.25 0.71 30.31
#